data_3f6341a4b11b579c25723f00f6405acf
#
_entry.id   3f6341a4b11b579c25723f00f6405acf
#
_cell.length_a   1.000
_cell.length_b   1.000
_cell.length_c   1.000
_cell.angle_alpha   90.00
_cell.angle_beta   90.00
_cell.angle_gamma   90.00
#
_symmetry.space_group_name_H-M   'P 1'
#
loop_
_entity.id
_entity.type
_entity.pdbx_description
1 polymer ?
#
loop_
_entity_poly.entity_id
_entity_poly.type
_entity_poly.pdbx_seq_one_letter_code
_entity_poly.pdbx_strand_id
1 'polypeptide(L)'
;MNCAGVHSAELHNQLSEKKLNIIARKGEYYLLDHQLPLLFEHTMFQCPTKMGKGVLVSPTVHGNTLLGPSAEDVPDADDVATTAEALKMVNEKSRLTWPAMNLRTVITTFAGIRAHEENGDFIIGAVEGVPGAYETVGIESPGLSAAPAIAKMLVGQIA
;
A
#
# COMPACT_ATOMS: atom_id res chain seq x y z
N MET A 1 19.78 -2.18 11.04
CA MET A 1 18.30 -2.38 10.97
C MET A 1 17.86 -2.26 9.53
N ASN A 2 17.07 -3.25 9.03
CA ASN A 2 16.54 -3.27 7.68
C ASN A 2 15.08 -2.76 7.69
N CYS A 3 14.82 -1.66 6.99
CA CYS A 3 13.48 -1.07 6.78
C CYS A 3 13.34 -0.64 5.31
N ALA A 4 13.89 -1.41 4.38
CA ALA A 4 14.04 -1.01 2.98
C ALA A 4 12.77 -1.23 2.13
N GLY A 5 11.61 -1.48 2.76
CA GLY A 5 10.35 -1.63 2.04
C GLY A 5 10.40 -2.76 1.01
N VAL A 6 10.08 -2.46 -0.23
CA VAL A 6 10.05 -3.45 -1.33
C VAL A 6 11.43 -4.08 -1.61
N HIS A 7 12.54 -3.39 -1.28
CA HIS A 7 13.91 -3.90 -1.42
C HIS A 7 14.44 -4.61 -0.17
N SER A 8 13.62 -4.80 0.85
CA SER A 8 14.06 -5.37 2.13
C SER A 8 14.54 -6.83 2.00
N ALA A 9 13.95 -7.61 1.10
CA ALA A 9 14.39 -8.98 0.83
C ALA A 9 15.82 -9.05 0.26
N GLU A 10 16.22 -8.07 -0.54
CA GLU A 10 17.59 -8.01 -1.09
C GLU A 10 18.64 -7.91 0.02
N LEU A 11 18.38 -7.06 1.01
CA LEU A 11 19.26 -6.90 2.17
C LEU A 11 19.22 -8.12 3.09
N HIS A 12 18.01 -8.61 3.41
CA HIS A 12 17.82 -9.79 4.25
C HIS A 12 18.56 -11.00 3.66
N ASN A 13 18.39 -11.23 2.38
CA ASN A 13 18.93 -12.40 1.68
C ASN A 13 20.45 -12.40 1.53
N GLN A 14 21.12 -11.27 1.80
CA GLN A 14 22.57 -11.21 1.90
C GLN A 14 23.08 -11.64 3.29
N LEU A 15 22.27 -11.47 4.32
CA LEU A 15 22.65 -11.69 5.72
C LEU A 15 22.23 -13.05 6.25
N SER A 16 21.04 -13.53 5.86
CA SER A 16 20.42 -14.74 6.39
C SER A 16 20.44 -15.90 5.39
N GLU A 17 20.57 -17.11 5.90
CA GLU A 17 20.38 -18.33 5.09
C GLU A 17 18.90 -18.57 4.75
N LYS A 18 18.00 -18.17 5.66
CA LYS A 18 16.55 -18.22 5.44
C LYS A 18 16.16 -17.08 4.51
N LYS A 19 15.75 -17.43 3.30
CA LYS A 19 15.42 -16.43 2.29
C LYS A 19 14.00 -15.90 2.48
N LEU A 20 13.83 -14.62 2.21
CA LEU A 20 12.53 -13.94 2.13
C LEU A 20 12.21 -13.58 0.67
N ASN A 21 10.93 -13.56 0.37
CA ASN A 21 10.42 -13.09 -0.90
C ASN A 21 9.43 -11.93 -0.66
N ILE A 22 9.72 -10.79 -1.27
CA ILE A 22 8.83 -9.61 -1.25
C ILE A 22 8.30 -9.40 -2.65
N ILE A 23 7.00 -9.39 -2.76
CA ILE A 23 6.27 -9.16 -4.01
C ILE A 23 6.00 -7.66 -4.11
N ALA A 24 6.44 -7.08 -5.22
CA ALA A 24 6.15 -5.68 -5.54
C ALA A 24 4.69 -5.56 -6.00
N ARG A 25 3.81 -5.07 -5.11
CA ARG A 25 2.37 -4.93 -5.40
C ARG A 25 2.01 -3.49 -5.68
N LYS A 26 1.85 -3.17 -6.95
CA LYS A 26 1.50 -1.83 -7.43
C LYS A 26 0.04 -1.48 -7.12
N GLY A 27 -0.17 -0.25 -6.65
CA GLY A 27 -1.49 0.34 -6.47
C GLY A 27 -1.58 1.66 -7.19
N GLU A 28 -2.52 1.77 -8.13
CA GLU A 28 -2.74 2.97 -8.93
C GLU A 28 -3.96 3.74 -8.46
N TYR A 29 -3.92 5.06 -8.61
CA TYR A 29 -4.92 5.98 -8.08
C TYR A 29 -5.27 7.07 -9.08
N TYR A 30 -6.52 7.54 -8.99
CA TYR A 30 -6.92 8.88 -9.45
C TYR A 30 -6.95 9.84 -8.26
N LEU A 31 -6.49 11.06 -8.46
CA LEU A 31 -6.76 12.20 -7.60
C LEU A 31 -7.73 13.14 -8.32
N LEU A 32 -8.89 13.36 -7.74
CA LEU A 32 -9.89 14.28 -8.24
C LEU A 32 -9.73 15.65 -7.58
N ASP A 33 -10.10 16.69 -8.31
CA ASP A 33 -10.07 18.06 -7.84
C ASP A 33 -10.99 18.27 -6.62
N HIS A 34 -10.72 19.35 -5.95
CA HIS A 34 -11.51 19.80 -4.81
C HIS A 34 -12.96 20.04 -5.22
N GLN A 35 -13.89 19.47 -4.47
CA GLN A 35 -15.32 19.65 -4.68
C GLN A 35 -15.96 20.34 -3.47
N LEU A 36 -16.64 21.44 -3.72
CA LEU A 36 -17.41 22.18 -2.72
C LEU A 36 -18.92 22.08 -3.03
N PRO A 37 -19.75 21.73 -2.05
CA PRO A 37 -19.38 21.26 -0.69
C PRO A 37 -18.70 19.88 -0.72
N LEU A 38 -17.95 19.54 0.32
CA LEU A 38 -17.38 18.18 0.47
C LEU A 38 -18.49 17.15 0.35
N LEU A 39 -18.30 16.21 -0.57
CA LEU A 39 -19.32 15.20 -0.84
C LEU A 39 -19.35 14.11 0.24
N PHE A 40 -18.19 13.86 0.87
CA PHE A 40 -18.07 12.87 1.94
C PHE A 40 -16.99 13.27 2.93
N GLU A 41 -17.19 12.90 4.20
CA GLU A 41 -16.26 13.14 5.30
C GLU A 41 -15.43 11.88 5.65
N HIS A 42 -15.83 10.73 5.13
CA HIS A 42 -15.24 9.44 5.49
C HIS A 42 -14.84 8.64 4.25
N THR A 43 -13.82 7.80 4.38
CA THR A 43 -13.47 6.82 3.35
C THR A 43 -14.59 5.79 3.21
N MET A 44 -15.00 5.57 1.97
CA MET A 44 -16.02 4.58 1.61
C MET A 44 -15.41 3.47 0.76
N PHE A 45 -15.89 2.25 0.95
CA PHE A 45 -15.51 1.08 0.17
C PHE A 45 -16.59 0.02 0.22
N GLN A 46 -16.58 -0.89 -0.75
CA GLN A 46 -17.48 -2.02 -0.80
C GLN A 46 -17.19 -3.01 0.34
N CYS A 47 -18.18 -3.81 0.71
CA CYS A 47 -17.93 -4.92 1.63
C CYS A 47 -16.76 -5.76 1.13
N PRO A 48 -15.82 -6.16 2.01
CA PRO A 48 -14.68 -6.97 1.63
C PRO A 48 -15.12 -8.26 0.93
N THR A 49 -14.38 -8.64 -0.11
CA THR A 49 -14.52 -9.91 -0.81
C THR A 49 -13.33 -10.81 -0.49
N LYS A 50 -13.31 -12.02 -1.07
CA LYS A 50 -12.12 -12.89 -1.00
C LYS A 50 -10.86 -12.24 -1.57
N MET A 51 -11.02 -11.21 -2.44
CA MET A 51 -9.92 -10.44 -3.03
C MET A 51 -9.52 -9.20 -2.19
N GLY A 52 -10.01 -9.08 -0.96
CA GLY A 52 -9.70 -7.98 -0.04
C GLY A 52 -10.71 -6.83 -0.07
N LYS A 53 -10.28 -5.65 0.42
CA LYS A 53 -11.14 -4.46 0.61
C LYS A 53 -11.58 -3.78 -0.68
N GLY A 54 -10.94 -4.07 -1.80
CA GLY A 54 -11.24 -3.45 -3.09
C GLY A 54 -10.79 -1.99 -3.19
N VAL A 55 -11.43 -1.26 -4.12
CA VAL A 55 -11.14 0.16 -4.40
C VAL A 55 -11.89 1.05 -3.42
N LEU A 56 -11.20 2.04 -2.88
CA LEU A 56 -11.72 3.02 -1.93
C LEU A 56 -12.05 4.33 -2.64
N VAL A 57 -13.03 5.05 -2.10
CA VAL A 57 -13.33 6.45 -2.37
C VAL A 57 -13.01 7.21 -1.09
N SER A 58 -11.93 7.97 -1.06
CA SER A 58 -11.39 8.58 0.15
C SER A 58 -11.27 10.09 0.01
N PRO A 59 -11.86 10.88 0.92
CA PRO A 59 -11.57 12.31 0.97
C PRO A 59 -10.14 12.52 1.48
N THR A 60 -9.52 13.60 1.03
CA THR A 60 -8.23 14.06 1.55
C THR A 60 -8.42 15.25 2.49
N VAL A 61 -7.39 15.54 3.29
CA VAL A 61 -7.40 16.71 4.20
C VAL A 61 -7.50 18.05 3.48
N HIS A 62 -7.21 18.06 2.17
CA HIS A 62 -7.27 19.27 1.33
C HIS A 62 -8.57 19.36 0.51
N GLY A 63 -9.53 18.46 0.73
CA GLY A 63 -10.81 18.47 0.04
C GLY A 63 -10.84 17.78 -1.33
N ASN A 64 -9.72 17.21 -1.75
CA ASN A 64 -9.66 16.36 -2.94
C ASN A 64 -10.26 14.98 -2.65
N THR A 65 -10.50 14.19 -3.68
CA THR A 65 -10.94 12.80 -3.53
C THR A 65 -9.96 11.86 -4.21
N LEU A 66 -9.53 10.83 -3.48
CA LEU A 66 -8.73 9.72 -4.00
C LEU A 66 -9.63 8.54 -4.37
N LEU A 67 -9.40 7.98 -5.55
CA LEU A 67 -9.99 6.72 -5.99
C LEU A 67 -8.88 5.68 -6.16
N GLY A 68 -9.00 4.55 -5.54
CA GLY A 68 -7.98 3.51 -5.57
C GLY A 68 -7.82 2.81 -4.23
N PRO A 69 -6.79 1.97 -4.09
CA PRO A 69 -5.83 1.56 -5.11
C PRO A 69 -6.35 0.46 -6.05
N SER A 70 -5.63 0.25 -7.14
CA SER A 70 -5.57 -1.07 -7.79
C SER A 70 -4.71 -2.03 -6.98
N ALA A 71 -4.61 -3.28 -7.41
CA ALA A 71 -3.70 -4.25 -6.82
C ALA A 71 -3.19 -5.18 -7.92
N GLU A 72 -1.93 -5.02 -8.29
CA GLU A 72 -1.27 -5.80 -9.33
C GLU A 72 0.16 -6.12 -8.91
N ASP A 73 0.55 -7.37 -9.00
CA ASP A 73 1.91 -7.79 -8.73
C ASP A 73 2.76 -7.51 -9.98
N VAL A 74 3.84 -6.74 -9.81
CA VAL A 74 4.71 -6.31 -10.91
C VAL A 74 6.12 -6.83 -10.72
N PRO A 75 6.83 -7.13 -11.83
CA PRO A 75 8.18 -7.67 -11.74
C PRO A 75 9.23 -6.61 -11.38
N ASP A 76 8.95 -5.34 -11.67
CA ASP A 76 9.84 -4.22 -11.38
C ASP A 76 9.34 -3.47 -10.14
N ALA A 77 10.15 -3.48 -9.08
CA ALA A 77 9.85 -2.83 -7.81
C ALA A 77 9.84 -1.29 -7.90
N ASP A 78 10.38 -0.72 -8.98
CA ASP A 78 10.43 0.71 -9.22
C ASP A 78 9.42 1.19 -10.27
N ASP A 79 8.59 0.29 -10.83
CA ASP A 79 7.54 0.65 -11.80
C ASP A 79 6.37 1.38 -11.12
N VAL A 80 6.44 2.69 -11.10
CA VAL A 80 5.38 3.59 -10.62
C VAL A 80 4.56 4.22 -11.75
N ALA A 81 4.64 3.68 -12.97
CA ALA A 81 3.81 4.12 -14.08
C ALA A 81 2.35 3.67 -13.88
N THR A 82 1.40 4.51 -14.26
CA THR A 82 -0.01 4.14 -14.30
C THR A 82 -0.38 3.52 -15.64
N THR A 83 -1.32 2.57 -15.61
CA THR A 83 -1.78 1.83 -16.79
C THR A 83 -3.25 2.12 -17.10
N ALA A 84 -3.62 2.09 -18.35
CA ALA A 84 -5.02 2.31 -18.76
C ALA A 84 -5.94 1.22 -18.19
N GLU A 85 -5.46 -0.01 -18.11
CA GLU A 85 -6.18 -1.18 -17.63
C GLU A 85 -6.50 -1.07 -16.13
N ALA A 86 -5.50 -0.77 -15.31
CA ALA A 86 -5.67 -0.64 -13.87
C ALA A 86 -6.54 0.58 -13.52
N LEU A 87 -6.31 1.70 -14.17
CA LEU A 87 -7.13 2.90 -13.99
C LEU A 87 -8.58 2.68 -14.44
N LYS A 88 -8.83 1.95 -15.52
CA LYS A 88 -10.18 1.55 -15.93
C LYS A 88 -10.87 0.72 -14.85
N MET A 89 -10.17 -0.27 -14.30
CA MET A 89 -10.69 -1.09 -13.19
C MET A 89 -11.01 -0.25 -11.96
N VAL A 90 -10.11 0.70 -11.59
CA VAL A 90 -10.34 1.62 -10.47
C VAL A 90 -11.60 2.45 -10.71
N ASN A 91 -11.79 3.00 -11.92
CA ASN A 91 -13.00 3.75 -12.28
C ASN A 91 -14.27 2.90 -12.14
N GLU A 92 -14.28 1.70 -12.72
CA GLU A 92 -15.45 0.80 -12.68
C GLU A 92 -15.82 0.42 -11.24
N LYS A 93 -14.83 0.08 -10.41
CA LYS A 93 -15.04 -0.28 -9.00
C LYS A 93 -15.47 0.90 -8.15
N SER A 94 -14.88 2.09 -8.36
CA SER A 94 -15.26 3.30 -7.63
C SER A 94 -16.73 3.69 -7.88
N ARG A 95 -17.24 3.44 -9.09
CA ARG A 95 -18.65 3.71 -9.42
C ARG A 95 -19.65 2.83 -8.69
N LEU A 96 -19.24 1.70 -8.16
CA LEU A 96 -20.10 0.90 -7.29
C LEU A 96 -20.38 1.60 -5.95
N THR A 97 -19.42 2.41 -5.48
CA THR A 97 -19.52 3.20 -4.26
C THR A 97 -20.10 4.58 -4.54
N TRP A 98 -19.65 5.21 -5.62
CA TRP A 98 -20.07 6.55 -6.03
C TRP A 98 -20.46 6.59 -7.52
N PRO A 99 -21.72 6.24 -7.87
CA PRO A 99 -22.19 6.17 -9.26
C PRO A 99 -22.11 7.51 -10.02
N ALA A 100 -22.32 8.62 -9.32
CA ALA A 100 -22.29 9.98 -9.90
C ALA A 100 -20.88 10.55 -10.13
N MET A 101 -19.83 9.75 -9.89
CA MET A 101 -18.44 10.17 -10.06
C MET A 101 -18.14 10.70 -11.46
N ASN A 102 -17.43 11.83 -11.50
CA ASN A 102 -17.07 12.50 -12.77
C ASN A 102 -15.55 12.55 -12.95
N LEU A 103 -15.00 11.76 -13.87
CA LEU A 103 -13.57 11.74 -14.16
C LEU A 103 -13.05 13.02 -14.86
N ARG A 104 -13.92 13.93 -15.28
CA ARG A 104 -13.47 15.23 -15.81
C ARG A 104 -12.79 16.10 -14.77
N THR A 105 -12.98 15.79 -13.50
CA THR A 105 -12.33 16.46 -12.36
C THR A 105 -10.99 15.84 -11.96
N VAL A 106 -10.48 14.88 -12.70
CA VAL A 106 -9.16 14.29 -12.42
C VAL A 106 -8.07 15.33 -12.65
N ILE A 107 -7.25 15.57 -11.63
CA ILE A 107 -6.06 16.43 -11.68
C ILE A 107 -4.80 15.63 -12.01
N THR A 108 -4.69 14.41 -11.50
CA THR A 108 -3.54 13.54 -11.76
C THR A 108 -3.88 12.07 -11.50
N THR A 109 -3.02 11.19 -12.00
CA THR A 109 -2.94 9.78 -11.64
C THR A 109 -1.54 9.50 -11.11
N PHE A 110 -1.43 8.55 -10.21
CA PHE A 110 -0.14 8.11 -9.68
C PHE A 110 -0.22 6.66 -9.20
N ALA A 111 0.93 6.06 -9.02
CA ALA A 111 1.05 4.72 -8.46
C ALA A 111 2.08 4.67 -7.34
N GLY A 112 1.98 3.65 -6.50
CA GLY A 112 2.95 3.32 -5.49
C GLY A 112 3.09 1.81 -5.34
N ILE A 113 4.26 1.36 -4.90
CA ILE A 113 4.56 -0.05 -4.71
C ILE A 113 4.45 -0.40 -3.23
N ARG A 114 3.71 -1.47 -2.94
CA ARG A 114 3.61 -2.06 -1.61
C ARG A 114 4.54 -3.25 -1.50
N ALA A 115 5.21 -3.37 -0.37
CA ALA A 115 6.08 -4.49 -0.05
C ALA A 115 5.24 -5.64 0.51
N HIS A 116 4.65 -6.47 -0.36
CA HIS A 116 3.83 -7.59 0.05
C HIS A 116 4.71 -8.81 0.37
N GLU A 117 4.65 -9.29 1.62
CA GLU A 117 5.31 -10.53 2.02
C GLU A 117 4.41 -11.71 1.61
N GLU A 118 4.99 -12.76 1.04
CA GLU A 118 4.21 -13.83 0.38
C GLU A 118 3.28 -14.61 1.32
N ASN A 119 3.61 -14.69 2.63
CA ASN A 119 2.74 -15.29 3.63
C ASN A 119 1.69 -14.32 4.18
N GLY A 120 1.77 -13.05 3.81
CA GLY A 120 0.75 -12.03 4.08
C GLY A 120 0.80 -11.41 5.46
N ASP A 121 1.94 -11.49 6.19
CA ASP A 121 2.09 -10.86 7.50
C ASP A 121 3.38 -10.02 7.57
N PHE A 122 3.43 -9.10 8.52
CA PHE A 122 4.60 -8.27 8.81
C PHE A 122 5.68 -9.08 9.52
N ILE A 123 6.92 -8.96 9.07
CA ILE A 123 8.08 -9.53 9.76
C ILE A 123 8.74 -8.42 10.56
N ILE A 124 8.71 -8.52 11.89
CA ILE A 124 9.22 -7.49 12.80
C ILE A 124 10.06 -8.14 13.88
N GLY A 125 11.35 -7.78 13.93
CA GLY A 125 12.22 -8.27 15.00
C GLY A 125 13.64 -8.58 14.59
N ALA A 126 14.29 -9.45 15.35
CA ALA A 126 15.64 -9.91 15.08
C ALA A 126 15.70 -10.82 13.84
N VAL A 127 16.72 -10.64 13.02
CA VAL A 127 16.98 -11.56 11.89
C VAL A 127 17.50 -12.88 12.41
N GLU A 128 16.83 -13.96 12.05
CA GLU A 128 17.18 -15.32 12.51
C GLU A 128 18.62 -15.68 12.12
N GLY A 129 19.41 -16.11 13.11
CA GLY A 129 20.80 -16.52 12.90
C GLY A 129 21.81 -15.38 12.71
N VAL A 130 21.39 -14.11 12.78
CA VAL A 130 22.26 -12.95 12.56
C VAL A 130 22.25 -12.01 13.77
N PRO A 131 23.14 -12.21 14.75
CA PRO A 131 23.20 -11.40 15.97
C PRO A 131 23.32 -9.90 15.66
N GLY A 132 22.51 -9.07 16.33
CA GLY A 132 22.55 -7.62 16.18
C GLY A 132 21.87 -7.08 14.89
N ALA A 133 21.31 -7.94 14.04
CA ALA A 133 20.49 -7.55 12.90
C ALA A 133 19.01 -7.56 13.26
N TYR A 134 18.32 -6.48 12.92
CA TYR A 134 16.87 -6.32 13.13
C TYR A 134 16.20 -5.83 11.87
N GLU A 135 14.91 -6.15 11.72
CA GLU A 135 14.18 -5.79 10.50
C GLU A 135 12.69 -5.51 10.72
N THR A 136 12.13 -4.73 9.80
CA THR A 136 10.70 -4.56 9.59
C THR A 136 10.43 -4.72 8.09
N VAL A 137 9.94 -5.90 7.71
CA VAL A 137 9.78 -6.33 6.32
C VAL A 137 8.33 -6.66 6.04
N GLY A 138 7.90 -6.51 4.78
CA GLY A 138 6.53 -6.79 4.38
C GLY A 138 5.52 -5.79 4.93
N ILE A 139 5.96 -4.58 5.29
CA ILE A 139 5.08 -3.57 5.88
C ILE A 139 4.27 -2.91 4.76
N GLU A 140 3.03 -3.34 4.64
CA GLU A 140 2.01 -2.71 3.78
C GLU A 140 0.85 -2.16 4.64
N SER A 141 -0.35 -1.99 4.10
CA SER A 141 -1.49 -1.50 4.89
C SER A 141 -1.91 -2.51 5.98
N PRO A 142 -2.05 -2.07 7.25
CA PRO A 142 -2.10 -0.70 7.78
C PRO A 142 -0.80 -0.18 8.42
N GLY A 143 0.36 -0.47 7.84
CA GLY A 143 1.68 -0.21 8.42
C GLY A 143 1.90 1.24 8.86
N LEU A 144 1.44 2.23 8.10
CA LEU A 144 1.57 3.64 8.48
C LEU A 144 0.87 3.95 9.82
N SER A 145 -0.37 3.48 9.98
CA SER A 145 -1.11 3.65 11.23
C SER A 145 -0.52 2.82 12.38
N ALA A 146 0.08 1.67 12.07
CA ALA A 146 0.72 0.79 13.06
C ALA A 146 2.16 1.19 13.38
N ALA A 147 2.79 2.11 12.63
CA ALA A 147 4.20 2.45 12.74
C ALA A 147 4.68 2.76 14.18
N PRO A 148 3.94 3.52 15.02
CA PRO A 148 4.36 3.76 16.41
C PRO A 148 4.40 2.49 17.26
N ALA A 149 3.47 1.55 17.04
CA ALA A 149 3.45 0.27 17.75
C ALA A 149 4.58 -0.66 17.29
N ILE A 150 4.82 -0.71 15.96
CA ILE A 150 5.93 -1.45 15.36
C ILE A 150 7.27 -0.95 15.91
N ALA A 151 7.46 0.37 15.94
CA ALA A 151 8.68 0.97 16.49
C ALA A 151 8.88 0.61 17.96
N LYS A 152 7.82 0.66 18.78
CA LYS A 152 7.90 0.28 20.19
C LYS A 152 8.25 -1.20 20.38
N MET A 153 7.65 -2.11 19.58
CA MET A 153 7.99 -3.53 19.57
C MET A 153 9.47 -3.75 19.28
N LEU A 154 9.97 -3.11 18.23
CA LEU A 154 11.33 -3.30 17.76
C LEU A 154 12.36 -2.78 18.77
N VAL A 155 12.15 -1.57 19.32
CA VAL A 155 13.02 -0.98 20.34
C VAL A 155 13.08 -1.86 21.58
N GLY A 156 11.96 -2.45 22.00
CA GLY A 156 11.92 -3.39 23.13
C GLY A 156 12.69 -4.70 22.92
N GLN A 157 13.06 -5.04 21.68
CA GLN A 157 13.92 -6.19 21.37
C GLN A 157 15.40 -5.82 21.25
N ILE A 158 15.71 -4.55 21.02
CA ILE A 158 17.08 -4.04 20.87
C ILE A 158 17.69 -3.68 22.23
N ALA A 159 16.86 -3.24 23.16
CA ALA A 159 17.25 -2.85 24.52
C ALA A 159 17.47 -4.07 25.43
#